data_2a72a91c00ca659e234b3bfcdd3fd37d
#
_entry.id   2a72a91c00ca659e234b3bfcdd3fd37d
#
_cell.length_a   1.000
_cell.length_b   1.000
_cell.length_c   1.000
_cell.angle_alpha   90.00
_cell.angle_beta   90.00
_cell.angle_gamma   90.00
#
_symmetry.space_group_name_H-M   'P 1'
#
loop_
_entity.id
_entity.type
_entity.pdbx_description
1 polymer ?
#
loop_
_entity_poly.entity_id
_entity_poly.type
_entity_poly.pdbx_seq_one_letter_code
_entity_poly.pdbx_strand_id
1 'polypeptide(L)'
;CWWPGSLRWTTLPRPKTLLKRFTHPDQKEKLKNRDEKYKEIFIQEIRRYYPFFPFLTAIVNNSFIWNDYKFEQGTLTLLDLYGTNHHPELWDRPNDFHPERFTDQKIHPYSFIPQGGGDYFSNHRCPGEGITLEIMKLSVDFLVNRMTYELPEQDFSLKMNDIPCIPKSKILLRNIKSIWIVFST
;
A
#
# COMPACT_ATOMS: atom_id res chain seq x y z
N CYS A 1 3.08 -16.98 -11.97
CA CYS A 1 1.85 -16.79 -12.77
C CYS A 1 2.22 -16.04 -14.04
N TRP A 2 2.33 -16.75 -15.13
CA TRP A 2 2.49 -16.15 -16.44
C TRP A 2 1.13 -15.64 -16.92
N TRP A 3 1.03 -14.36 -17.19
CA TRP A 3 -0.12 -13.76 -17.83
C TRP A 3 0.16 -13.62 -19.33
N PRO A 4 -0.52 -14.36 -20.22
CA PRO A 4 -0.46 -14.12 -21.63
C PRO A 4 -1.51 -13.06 -22.01
N GLY A 5 -1.24 -11.85 -21.70
CA GLY A 5 -2.11 -10.74 -22.06
C GLY A 5 -1.36 -9.44 -21.87
N SER A 6 -1.23 -8.67 -22.92
CA SER A 6 -0.70 -7.31 -22.86
C SER A 6 -1.44 -6.54 -21.77
N LEU A 7 -0.80 -6.36 -20.60
CA LEU A 7 -1.27 -5.46 -19.56
C LEU A 7 -1.38 -4.07 -20.19
N ARG A 8 -2.59 -3.72 -20.63
CA ARG A 8 -2.92 -2.33 -20.91
C ARG A 8 -2.99 -1.62 -19.57
N TRP A 9 -1.92 -0.94 -19.20
CA TRP A 9 -1.83 -0.06 -18.02
C TRP A 9 -2.91 1.02 -17.98
N THR A 10 -3.75 1.12 -19.03
CA THR A 10 -4.79 2.13 -19.21
C THR A 10 -6.10 1.86 -18.44
N THR A 11 -6.25 0.66 -17.83
CA THR A 11 -7.50 0.26 -17.15
C THR A 11 -7.37 0.10 -15.63
N LEU A 12 -6.24 0.47 -15.04
CA LEU A 12 -6.12 0.45 -13.58
C LEU A 12 -7.14 1.43 -12.98
N PRO A 13 -7.99 0.98 -12.03
CA PRO A 13 -8.90 1.87 -11.35
C PRO A 13 -8.11 3.01 -10.73
N ARG A 14 -8.53 4.25 -10.99
CA ARG A 14 -7.89 5.44 -10.43
C ARG A 14 -7.91 5.31 -8.91
N PRO A 15 -6.76 5.23 -8.23
CA PRO A 15 -6.74 5.11 -6.80
C PRO A 15 -7.39 6.36 -6.21
N LYS A 16 -8.58 6.19 -5.65
CA LYS A 16 -9.21 7.23 -4.83
C LYS A 16 -8.29 7.41 -3.64
N THR A 17 -7.67 8.55 -3.56
CA THR A 17 -6.52 8.84 -2.71
C THR A 17 -6.71 8.43 -1.27
N LEU A 18 -5.61 8.02 -0.66
CA LEU A 18 -5.46 7.79 0.77
C LEU A 18 -6.11 8.91 1.61
N LEU A 19 -5.84 10.17 1.27
CA LEU A 19 -6.41 11.33 1.97
C LEU A 19 -7.92 11.46 1.81
N LYS A 20 -8.51 11.11 0.66
CA LYS A 20 -9.97 11.01 0.53
C LYS A 20 -10.56 9.92 1.43
N ARG A 21 -9.80 8.85 1.72
CA ARG A 21 -10.23 7.82 2.66
C ARG A 21 -10.22 8.32 4.10
N PHE A 22 -9.20 9.10 4.50
CA PHE A 22 -9.18 9.76 5.82
C PHE A 22 -10.29 10.79 6.01
N THR A 23 -10.77 11.40 4.92
CA THR A 23 -11.88 12.36 4.97
C THR A 23 -13.24 11.71 4.79
N HIS A 24 -13.32 10.42 4.43
CA HIS A 24 -14.59 9.70 4.37
C HIS A 24 -15.19 9.60 5.79
N PRO A 25 -16.41 10.07 6.03
CA PRO A 25 -16.98 10.18 7.38
C PRO A 25 -16.85 8.90 8.20
N ASP A 26 -17.26 7.76 7.64
CA ASP A 26 -17.26 6.46 8.33
C ASP A 26 -15.85 5.99 8.71
N GLN A 27 -14.87 6.18 7.80
CA GLN A 27 -13.48 5.78 8.06
C GLN A 27 -12.84 6.70 9.10
N LYS A 28 -13.13 8.00 8.99
CA LYS A 28 -12.63 8.99 9.93
C LYS A 28 -13.17 8.76 11.34
N GLU A 29 -14.44 8.39 11.46
CA GLU A 29 -15.04 8.09 12.76
C GLU A 29 -14.42 6.85 13.41
N LYS A 30 -14.29 5.75 12.68
CA LYS A 30 -13.62 4.54 13.15
C LYS A 30 -12.18 4.81 13.61
N LEU A 31 -11.42 5.61 12.85
CA LEU A 31 -10.05 5.99 13.20
C LEU A 31 -9.97 6.95 14.39
N LYS A 32 -10.97 7.84 14.56
CA LYS A 32 -11.04 8.78 15.69
C LYS A 32 -11.29 8.10 17.05
N ASN A 33 -12.07 7.04 17.06
CA ASN A 33 -12.46 6.32 18.28
C ASN A 33 -11.29 5.55 18.93
N ARG A 34 -10.04 5.78 18.47
CA ARG A 34 -8.81 5.18 19.00
C ARG A 34 -8.83 3.65 19.04
N ASP A 35 -9.58 3.03 18.13
CA ASP A 35 -9.53 1.60 17.93
C ASP A 35 -8.19 1.23 17.29
N GLU A 36 -7.22 0.80 18.11
CA GLU A 36 -5.89 0.42 17.65
C GLU A 36 -5.96 -0.76 16.68
N LYS A 37 -6.89 -1.70 16.90
CA LYS A 37 -7.09 -2.84 16.00
C LYS A 37 -7.55 -2.37 14.63
N TYR A 38 -8.51 -1.43 14.60
CA TYR A 38 -8.97 -0.86 13.32
C TYR A 38 -7.85 -0.08 12.61
N LYS A 39 -7.06 0.68 13.34
CA LYS A 39 -5.92 1.41 12.80
C LYS A 39 -4.90 0.46 12.15
N GLU A 40 -4.62 -0.67 12.78
CA GLU A 40 -3.72 -1.69 12.22
C GLU A 40 -4.22 -2.25 10.89
N ILE A 41 -5.47 -2.73 10.84
CA ILE A 41 -6.03 -3.28 9.60
C ILE A 41 -6.15 -2.24 8.50
N PHE A 42 -6.45 -0.99 8.87
CA PHE A 42 -6.50 0.14 7.94
C PHE A 42 -5.13 0.41 7.30
N ILE A 43 -4.05 0.38 8.09
CA ILE A 43 -2.68 0.57 7.61
C ILE A 43 -2.25 -0.59 6.70
N GLN A 44 -2.62 -1.83 7.03
CA GLN A 44 -2.32 -2.95 6.15
C GLN A 44 -3.02 -2.80 4.80
N GLU A 45 -4.28 -2.36 4.79
CA GLU A 45 -4.99 -2.11 3.53
C GLU A 45 -4.40 -0.94 2.74
N ILE A 46 -3.89 0.11 3.41
CA ILE A 46 -3.12 1.17 2.74
C ILE A 46 -1.93 0.57 2.00
N ARG A 47 -1.15 -0.26 2.68
CA ARG A 47 0.07 -0.87 2.12
C ARG A 47 -0.23 -1.82 0.96
N ARG A 48 -1.36 -2.53 1.03
CA ARG A 48 -1.82 -3.39 -0.06
C ARG A 48 -2.27 -2.58 -1.27
N TYR A 49 -3.09 -1.57 -1.03
CA TYR A 49 -3.81 -0.85 -2.06
C TYR A 49 -2.96 0.23 -2.75
N TYR A 50 -2.05 0.88 -2.01
CA TYR A 50 -1.18 1.94 -2.54
C TYR A 50 0.26 1.44 -2.60
N PRO A 51 0.80 1.19 -3.79
CA PRO A 51 2.17 0.73 -3.90
C PRO A 51 3.13 1.87 -3.56
N PHE A 52 4.02 1.64 -2.61
CA PHE A 52 5.19 2.48 -2.43
C PHE A 52 6.24 2.12 -3.48
N PHE A 53 6.46 0.81 -3.66
CA PHE A 53 7.20 0.24 -4.76
C PHE A 53 6.25 -0.62 -5.59
N PRO A 54 6.02 -0.33 -6.88
CA PRO A 54 5.14 -1.14 -7.71
C PRO A 54 5.77 -2.47 -8.08
N PHE A 55 7.10 -2.51 -8.15
CA PHE A 55 7.89 -3.71 -8.48
C PHE A 55 9.27 -3.64 -7.82
N LEU A 56 9.92 -4.80 -7.71
CA LEU A 56 11.33 -4.95 -7.38
C LEU A 56 12.06 -5.56 -8.56
N THR A 57 13.33 -5.21 -8.72
CA THR A 57 14.20 -5.74 -9.76
C THR A 57 15.22 -6.70 -9.18
N ALA A 58 15.55 -7.75 -9.93
CA ALA A 58 16.65 -8.64 -9.63
C ALA A 58 17.33 -9.10 -10.93
N ILE A 59 18.63 -9.40 -10.84
CA ILE A 59 19.38 -10.01 -11.93
C ILE A 59 19.50 -11.50 -11.63
N VAL A 60 19.19 -12.34 -12.61
CA VAL A 60 19.35 -13.79 -12.50
C VAL A 60 20.82 -14.13 -12.31
N ASN A 61 21.16 -14.66 -11.15
CA ASN A 61 22.55 -15.01 -10.82
C ASN A 61 23.00 -16.32 -11.48
N ASN A 62 22.11 -17.32 -11.53
CA ASN A 62 22.34 -18.59 -12.21
C ASN A 62 21.11 -18.94 -13.04
N SER A 63 21.33 -19.43 -14.27
CA SER A 63 20.20 -19.85 -15.12
C SER A 63 19.38 -20.94 -14.45
N PHE A 64 18.05 -20.83 -14.52
CA PHE A 64 17.11 -21.80 -13.97
C PHE A 64 15.86 -21.90 -14.85
N ILE A 65 15.10 -22.97 -14.66
CA ILE A 65 13.80 -23.17 -15.32
C ILE A 65 12.72 -23.06 -14.25
N TRP A 66 11.70 -22.26 -14.53
CA TRP A 66 10.51 -22.15 -13.71
C TRP A 66 9.27 -22.08 -14.58
N ASN A 67 8.33 -22.99 -14.35
CA ASN A 67 7.09 -23.10 -15.10
C ASN A 67 7.31 -23.13 -16.64
N ASP A 68 8.24 -24.01 -17.08
CA ASP A 68 8.68 -24.22 -18.47
C ASP A 68 9.36 -23.02 -19.14
N TYR A 69 9.58 -21.94 -18.39
CA TYR A 69 10.34 -20.79 -18.87
C TYR A 69 11.77 -20.81 -18.33
N LYS A 70 12.74 -20.66 -19.24
CA LYS A 70 14.16 -20.59 -18.89
C LYS A 70 14.56 -19.15 -18.60
N PHE A 71 15.03 -18.91 -17.37
CA PHE A 71 15.64 -17.66 -16.97
C PHE A 71 17.16 -17.78 -17.14
N GLU A 72 17.68 -17.04 -18.11
CA GLU A 72 19.13 -17.05 -18.37
C GLU A 72 19.86 -16.17 -17.33
N GLN A 73 21.10 -16.59 -16.99
CA GLN A 73 22.00 -15.78 -16.16
C GLN A 73 22.17 -14.38 -16.77
N GLY A 74 22.14 -13.34 -15.92
CA GLY A 74 22.26 -11.95 -16.34
C GLY A 74 20.93 -11.31 -16.78
N THR A 75 19.83 -12.08 -16.88
CA THR A 75 18.52 -11.53 -17.22
C THR A 75 18.02 -10.63 -16.10
N LEU A 76 17.57 -9.42 -16.45
CA LEU A 76 16.83 -8.54 -15.53
C LEU A 76 15.40 -9.05 -15.38
N THR A 77 15.00 -9.35 -14.15
CA THR A 77 13.64 -9.77 -13.78
C THR A 77 12.94 -8.71 -12.95
N LEU A 78 11.62 -8.68 -13.06
CA LEU A 78 10.76 -7.80 -12.29
C LEU A 78 9.80 -8.64 -11.46
N LEU A 79 9.80 -8.43 -10.15
CA LEU A 79 8.77 -8.96 -9.25
C LEU A 79 7.66 -7.90 -9.14
N ASP A 80 6.48 -8.22 -9.67
CA ASP A 80 5.32 -7.34 -9.63
C ASP A 80 4.66 -7.37 -8.25
N LEU A 81 5.00 -6.40 -7.40
CA LEU A 81 4.42 -6.25 -6.06
C LEU A 81 2.98 -5.74 -6.13
N TYR A 82 2.73 -4.78 -7.02
CA TYR A 82 1.41 -4.21 -7.18
C TYR A 82 0.42 -5.24 -7.71
N GLY A 83 0.77 -5.95 -8.78
CA GLY A 83 -0.07 -7.00 -9.36
C GLY A 83 -0.35 -8.13 -8.36
N THR A 84 0.64 -8.55 -7.58
CA THR A 84 0.46 -9.58 -6.54
C THR A 84 -0.51 -9.10 -5.46
N ASN A 85 -0.36 -7.86 -4.97
CA ASN A 85 -1.23 -7.27 -3.96
C ASN A 85 -2.65 -6.96 -4.48
N HIS A 86 -2.88 -7.04 -5.80
CA HIS A 86 -4.19 -6.84 -6.45
C HIS A 86 -4.65 -8.05 -7.26
N HIS A 87 -4.02 -9.21 -7.09
CA HIS A 87 -4.36 -10.40 -7.85
C HIS A 87 -5.74 -10.95 -7.43
N PRO A 88 -6.68 -11.18 -8.36
CA PRO A 88 -8.05 -11.58 -8.02
C PRO A 88 -8.16 -12.98 -7.41
N GLU A 89 -7.21 -13.86 -7.65
CA GLU A 89 -7.16 -15.18 -7.01
C GLU A 89 -6.63 -15.14 -5.57
N LEU A 90 -5.91 -14.06 -5.20
CA LEU A 90 -5.34 -13.88 -3.86
C LEU A 90 -6.20 -12.97 -2.97
N TRP A 91 -6.95 -12.06 -3.59
CA TRP A 91 -7.68 -11.01 -2.89
C TRP A 91 -9.12 -10.91 -3.39
N ASP A 92 -10.10 -11.06 -2.50
CA ASP A 92 -11.49 -10.73 -2.82
C ASP A 92 -11.61 -9.23 -3.11
N ARG A 93 -12.32 -8.88 -4.21
CA ARG A 93 -12.49 -7.49 -4.66
C ARG A 93 -11.19 -6.67 -4.56
N PRO A 94 -10.14 -7.07 -5.29
CA PRO A 94 -8.79 -6.53 -5.12
C PRO A 94 -8.69 -5.01 -5.36
N ASN A 95 -9.61 -4.47 -6.18
CA ASN A 95 -9.66 -3.05 -6.53
C ASN A 95 -10.49 -2.21 -5.55
N ASP A 96 -11.08 -2.84 -4.54
CA ASP A 96 -11.78 -2.15 -3.46
C ASP A 96 -10.85 -1.95 -2.27
N PHE A 97 -10.89 -0.75 -1.71
CA PHE A 97 -10.23 -0.47 -0.44
C PHE A 97 -11.14 -0.97 0.70
N HIS A 98 -10.72 -2.03 1.36
CA HIS A 98 -11.52 -2.75 2.36
C HIS A 98 -10.65 -3.23 3.52
N PRO A 99 -10.42 -2.39 4.55
CA PRO A 99 -9.56 -2.71 5.69
C PRO A 99 -9.96 -4.00 6.42
N GLU A 100 -11.26 -4.25 6.51
CA GLU A 100 -11.83 -5.39 7.24
C GLU A 100 -11.34 -6.76 6.72
N ARG A 101 -10.76 -6.81 5.50
CA ARG A 101 -10.12 -8.04 4.98
C ARG A 101 -8.97 -8.55 5.85
N PHE A 102 -8.38 -7.67 6.65
CA PHE A 102 -7.27 -7.99 7.56
C PHE A 102 -7.72 -8.40 8.96
N THR A 103 -9.03 -8.46 9.25
CA THR A 103 -9.53 -8.75 10.60
C THR A 103 -9.26 -10.18 11.02
N ASP A 104 -9.61 -11.15 10.15
CA ASP A 104 -9.60 -12.58 10.49
C ASP A 104 -8.86 -13.45 9.46
N GLN A 105 -8.32 -12.83 8.41
CA GLN A 105 -7.69 -13.56 7.32
C GLN A 105 -6.24 -13.93 7.65
N LYS A 106 -5.93 -15.24 7.66
CA LYS A 106 -4.55 -15.71 7.62
C LYS A 106 -3.99 -15.50 6.21
N ILE A 107 -3.25 -14.43 6.05
CA ILE A 107 -2.67 -14.07 4.77
C ILE A 107 -1.37 -14.85 4.58
N HIS A 108 -1.24 -15.50 3.43
CA HIS A 108 -0.02 -16.22 3.10
C HIS A 108 1.16 -15.23 2.95
N PRO A 109 2.36 -15.54 3.47
CA PRO A 109 3.50 -14.62 3.48
C PRO A 109 3.96 -14.10 2.12
N TYR A 110 3.57 -14.79 1.03
CA TYR A 110 3.88 -14.39 -0.35
C TYR A 110 2.69 -13.81 -1.11
N SER A 111 1.52 -13.70 -0.48
CA SER A 111 0.33 -13.06 -1.07
C SER A 111 0.25 -11.58 -0.73
N PHE A 112 0.81 -11.18 0.41
CA PHE A 112 0.88 -9.80 0.85
C PHE A 112 2.35 -9.36 0.92
N ILE A 113 2.80 -8.71 -0.16
CA ILE A 113 4.21 -8.37 -0.37
C ILE A 113 4.45 -6.89 -0.64
N PRO A 114 3.87 -5.96 0.14
CA PRO A 114 4.02 -4.51 -0.12
C PRO A 114 5.47 -4.02 0.02
N GLN A 115 6.29 -4.73 0.77
CA GLN A 115 7.70 -4.43 1.05
C GLN A 115 8.56 -5.69 0.97
N GLY A 116 8.27 -6.58 0.01
CA GLY A 116 8.83 -7.91 -0.07
C GLY A 116 7.99 -8.94 0.70
N GLY A 117 8.39 -10.20 0.67
CA GLY A 117 7.61 -11.31 1.21
C GLY A 117 8.44 -12.39 1.86
N GLY A 118 7.74 -13.37 2.45
CA GLY A 118 8.33 -14.50 3.13
C GLY A 118 8.69 -14.22 4.59
N ASP A 119 9.62 -15.02 5.10
CA ASP A 119 10.11 -14.89 6.46
C ASP A 119 11.01 -13.66 6.63
N TYR A 120 10.92 -13.03 7.79
CA TYR A 120 11.57 -11.75 8.08
C TYR A 120 13.10 -11.84 8.14
N PHE A 121 13.64 -12.96 8.59
CA PHE A 121 15.07 -13.13 8.80
C PHE A 121 15.79 -13.88 7.67
N SER A 122 15.06 -14.71 6.93
CA SER A 122 15.63 -15.60 5.93
C SER A 122 15.23 -15.28 4.48
N ASN A 123 14.27 -14.40 4.27
CA ASN A 123 13.78 -14.05 2.94
C ASN A 123 13.94 -12.54 2.62
N HIS A 124 13.50 -12.15 1.41
CA HIS A 124 13.59 -10.77 0.93
C HIS A 124 12.41 -9.93 1.43
N ARG A 125 12.24 -9.83 2.75
CA ARG A 125 11.30 -8.94 3.41
C ARG A 125 12.04 -7.74 3.98
N CYS A 126 11.48 -6.54 3.81
CA CYS A 126 12.14 -5.30 4.22
C CYS A 126 12.37 -5.26 5.74
N PRO A 127 13.60 -5.12 6.22
CA PRO A 127 13.88 -5.02 7.66
C PRO A 127 13.32 -3.75 8.29
N GLY A 128 13.03 -2.72 7.48
CA GLY A 128 12.39 -1.47 7.91
C GLY A 128 10.87 -1.51 8.01
N GLU A 129 10.22 -2.67 7.78
CA GLU A 129 8.77 -2.78 7.80
C GLU A 129 8.16 -2.37 9.13
N GLY A 130 8.75 -2.80 10.25
CA GLY A 130 8.25 -2.46 11.58
C GLY A 130 8.24 -0.95 11.85
N ILE A 131 9.32 -0.26 11.56
CA ILE A 131 9.39 1.20 11.74
C ILE A 131 8.44 1.92 10.77
N THR A 132 8.27 1.41 9.57
CA THR A 132 7.29 1.95 8.60
C THR A 132 5.87 1.89 9.15
N LEU A 133 5.48 0.77 9.75
CA LEU A 133 4.17 0.59 10.37
C LEU A 133 3.94 1.62 11.50
N GLU A 134 4.92 1.79 12.38
CA GLU A 134 4.82 2.76 13.49
C GLU A 134 4.72 4.21 12.98
N ILE A 135 5.52 4.58 11.99
CA ILE A 135 5.43 5.90 11.36
C ILE A 135 4.05 6.10 10.72
N MET A 136 3.49 5.08 10.06
CA MET A 136 2.16 5.15 9.46
C MET A 136 1.08 5.30 10.53
N LYS A 137 1.16 4.57 11.66
CA LYS A 137 0.22 4.71 12.79
C LYS A 137 0.22 6.14 13.34
N LEU A 138 1.41 6.68 13.61
CA LEU A 138 1.58 8.05 14.08
C LEU A 138 1.03 9.09 13.07
N SER A 139 1.31 8.89 11.79
CA SER A 139 0.84 9.79 10.73
C SER A 139 -0.69 9.77 10.61
N VAL A 140 -1.31 8.59 10.69
CA VAL A 140 -2.77 8.44 10.70
C VAL A 140 -3.37 9.16 11.90
N ASP A 141 -2.83 8.92 13.10
CA ASP A 141 -3.31 9.59 14.33
C ASP A 141 -3.21 11.12 14.21
N PHE A 142 -2.08 11.61 13.71
CA PHE A 142 -1.87 13.04 13.53
C PHE A 142 -2.87 13.65 12.54
N LEU A 143 -3.04 13.03 11.37
CA LEU A 143 -3.95 13.51 10.31
C LEU A 143 -5.42 13.48 10.72
N VAL A 144 -5.82 12.53 11.56
CA VAL A 144 -7.22 12.31 11.94
C VAL A 144 -7.58 13.06 13.22
N ASN A 145 -6.68 13.07 14.23
CA ASN A 145 -6.97 13.51 15.59
C ASN A 145 -6.32 14.85 15.97
N ARG A 146 -5.22 15.24 15.29
CA ARG A 146 -4.39 16.37 15.70
C ARG A 146 -4.48 17.58 14.78
N MET A 147 -5.14 17.44 13.62
CA MET A 147 -5.24 18.53 12.67
C MET A 147 -6.58 18.51 11.92
N THR A 148 -6.97 19.70 11.46
CA THR A 148 -7.99 19.86 10.44
C THR A 148 -7.36 20.43 9.18
N TYR A 149 -7.88 20.05 8.05
CA TYR A 149 -7.40 20.50 6.74
C TYR A 149 -8.48 20.33 5.69
N GLU A 150 -8.32 21.03 4.59
CA GLU A 150 -9.13 20.89 3.38
C GLU A 150 -8.30 20.24 2.27
N LEU A 151 -8.95 19.37 1.52
CA LEU A 151 -8.38 18.77 0.31
C LEU A 151 -8.93 19.50 -0.92
N PRO A 152 -8.14 20.35 -1.57
CA PRO A 152 -8.54 20.94 -2.83
C PRO A 152 -8.68 19.87 -3.91
N GLU A 153 -9.39 20.19 -4.98
CA GLU A 153 -9.42 19.33 -6.15
C GLU A 153 -8.01 19.15 -6.71
N GLN A 154 -7.60 17.92 -6.91
CA GLN A 154 -6.23 17.58 -7.31
C GLN A 154 -6.18 16.20 -7.98
N ASP A 155 -5.16 15.96 -8.82
CA ASP A 155 -4.96 14.67 -9.49
C ASP A 155 -4.17 13.70 -8.59
N PHE A 156 -4.88 12.75 -8.07
CA PHE A 156 -4.33 11.71 -7.21
C PHE A 156 -3.94 10.42 -7.96
N SER A 157 -3.98 10.41 -9.27
CA SER A 157 -3.50 9.25 -10.02
C SER A 157 -2.01 9.01 -9.74
N LEU A 158 -1.65 7.74 -9.57
CA LEU A 158 -0.27 7.36 -9.29
C LEU A 158 0.55 7.31 -10.58
N LYS A 159 1.81 7.69 -10.47
CA LYS A 159 2.81 7.43 -11.49
C LYS A 159 3.54 6.12 -11.13
N MET A 160 3.16 5.05 -11.82
CA MET A 160 3.70 3.71 -11.55
C MET A 160 5.16 3.52 -11.99
N ASN A 161 5.70 4.44 -12.75
CA ASN A 161 7.11 4.47 -13.15
C ASN A 161 8.00 5.31 -12.22
N ASP A 162 7.42 5.99 -11.25
CA ASP A 162 8.18 6.72 -10.23
C ASP A 162 8.39 5.80 -9.01
N ILE A 163 9.57 5.86 -8.41
CA ILE A 163 9.90 5.14 -7.17
C ILE A 163 10.44 6.15 -6.16
N PRO A 164 9.73 6.39 -5.05
CA PRO A 164 8.42 5.81 -4.67
C PRO A 164 7.26 6.32 -5.53
N CYS A 165 6.20 5.53 -5.64
CA CYS A 165 4.97 5.94 -6.32
C CYS A 165 4.28 7.06 -5.54
N ILE A 166 4.16 8.22 -6.16
CA ILE A 166 3.49 9.39 -5.57
C ILE A 166 2.34 9.85 -6.48
N PRO A 167 1.31 10.51 -5.93
CA PRO A 167 0.29 11.15 -6.75
C PRO A 167 0.87 12.19 -7.70
N LYS A 168 0.31 12.30 -8.90
CA LYS A 168 0.78 13.27 -9.92
C LYS A 168 0.75 14.71 -9.44
N SER A 169 -0.28 15.09 -8.70
CA SER A 169 -0.39 16.43 -8.08
C SER A 169 0.49 16.59 -6.84
N LYS A 170 1.21 15.54 -6.40
CA LYS A 170 1.69 15.42 -5.03
C LYS A 170 0.50 15.43 -4.05
N ILE A 171 0.66 15.98 -2.84
CA ILE A 171 -0.43 16.11 -1.88
C ILE A 171 -0.53 17.57 -1.45
N LEU A 172 -1.62 18.21 -1.82
CA LEU A 172 -1.90 19.59 -1.46
C LEU A 172 -2.92 19.60 -0.32
N LEU A 173 -2.59 20.28 0.77
CA LEU A 173 -3.48 20.55 1.89
C LEU A 173 -3.67 22.07 2.03
N ARG A 174 -4.89 22.51 2.32
CA ARG A 174 -5.21 23.92 2.57
C ARG A 174 -5.86 24.07 3.95
N ASN A 175 -5.86 25.30 4.46
CA ASN A 175 -6.50 25.68 5.72
C ASN A 175 -6.13 24.74 6.87
N ILE A 176 -4.84 24.43 6.96
CA ILE A 176 -4.29 23.53 7.98
C ILE A 176 -4.35 24.23 9.34
N LYS A 177 -5.01 23.58 10.31
CA LYS A 177 -5.05 24.02 11.69
C LYS A 177 -4.72 22.86 12.60
N SER A 178 -3.85 23.07 13.59
CA SER A 178 -3.61 22.08 14.63
C SER A 178 -4.75 22.09 15.65
N ILE A 179 -5.14 20.92 16.12
CA ILE A 179 -6.07 20.76 17.23
C ILE A 179 -5.19 20.56 18.47
N TRP A 180 -4.99 21.60 19.27
CA TRP A 180 -4.35 21.46 20.57
C TRP A 180 -5.35 20.82 21.52
N ILE A 181 -5.05 19.62 22.00
CA ILE A 181 -5.77 19.07 23.15
C ILE A 181 -5.20 19.77 24.37
N VAL A 182 -5.92 20.73 24.90
CA VAL A 182 -5.62 21.28 26.22
C VAL A 182 -5.92 20.15 27.21
N PHE A 183 -4.89 19.54 27.74
CA PHE A 183 -5.05 18.70 28.92
C PHE A 183 -5.35 19.63 30.07
N SER A 184 -6.61 19.68 30.51
CA SER A 184 -6.96 20.24 31.80
C SER A 184 -6.29 19.38 32.87
N THR A 185 -5.32 19.97 33.57
CA THR A 185 -4.68 19.40 34.77
C THR A 185 -5.67 19.26 35.89
#